data_a8b486b589995c977f43097d8594c71a
#
_entry.id   a8b486b589995c977f43097d8594c71a
#
_cell.length_a   1.000
_cell.length_b   1.000
_cell.length_c   1.000
_cell.angle_alpha   90.00
_cell.angle_beta   90.00
_cell.angle_gamma   90.00
#
_symmetry.space_group_name_H-M   'P 1'
#
loop_
_entity.id
_entity.type
_entity.pdbx_description
1 polymer ?
#
loop_
_entity_poly.entity_id
_entity_poly.type
_entity_poly.pdbx_seq_one_letter_code
_entity_poly.pdbx_strand_id
1 'polypeptide(L)'
;MKKIPIIAIAVGVILVLSLLAWKVKSLTASKTPQGQGQVQVSGFVPVKSQEVSSDFDALLKSAVALESQGELVKARDALRSIMATYVSSSGIGDVQKRLEDLNMRIMLSAINLPTETAIREVAEGDSLSMIADEYHTTAGFIKKQNGLSSDVIRPGQRLRIWTGKFSVLIDKSQNSLVLKSNGEIVKSYRVSTGKSNITPVGNFKIVNKLVKPAWTHDGRVIPPESPENILGTRWLGFNIPGYGIHGTTEPGSIGQQVTAGCVRMLNNEVEELYDILPVNTEVTIID
;
A
#
# COMPACT_ATOMS: atom_id res chain seq x y z
N MET A 1 23.98 27.14 26.14
CA MET A 1 23.76 26.29 24.97
C MET A 1 22.29 25.87 24.98
N LYS A 2 21.48 26.47 24.13
CA LYS A 2 20.02 26.40 24.15
C LYS A 2 19.52 25.18 23.32
N LYS A 3 18.73 24.33 23.94
CA LYS A 3 18.03 23.22 23.27
C LYS A 3 16.81 23.77 22.55
N ILE A 4 16.69 23.49 21.25
CA ILE A 4 15.51 23.78 20.41
C ILE A 4 14.64 22.52 20.41
N PRO A 5 13.32 22.59 20.68
CA PRO A 5 12.45 21.43 20.61
C PRO A 5 12.02 21.18 19.17
N ILE A 6 12.15 19.94 18.72
CA ILE A 6 11.60 19.46 17.45
C ILE A 6 10.11 19.24 17.63
N ILE A 7 9.32 19.99 16.88
CA ILE A 7 7.85 19.94 16.86
C ILE A 7 7.43 18.69 16.10
N ALA A 8 6.71 17.80 16.79
CA ALA A 8 5.99 16.69 16.19
C ALA A 8 4.72 17.24 15.49
N ILE A 9 4.69 17.21 14.18
CA ILE A 9 3.49 17.47 13.36
C ILE A 9 3.35 16.30 12.40
N ALA A 10 2.23 15.62 12.47
CA ALA A 10 1.61 14.71 11.52
C ALA A 10 1.30 13.29 12.06
N VAL A 11 0.42 13.21 13.03
CA VAL A 11 -0.45 12.02 13.24
C VAL A 11 -1.83 12.53 13.70
N GLY A 12 -2.53 13.24 12.85
CA GLY A 12 -3.74 13.94 13.28
C GLY A 12 -4.97 13.85 12.38
N VAL A 13 -5.02 12.99 11.37
CA VAL A 13 -6.14 13.06 10.41
C VAL A 13 -7.06 11.81 10.41
N ILE A 14 -6.67 10.69 11.02
CA ILE A 14 -7.51 9.46 10.98
C ILE A 14 -8.27 9.17 12.29
N LEU A 15 -7.97 9.86 13.39
CA LEU A 15 -8.60 9.62 14.72
C LEU A 15 -9.78 10.53 15.05
N VAL A 16 -10.22 11.44 14.19
CA VAL A 16 -11.29 12.40 14.50
C VAL A 16 -12.70 11.88 14.15
N LEU A 17 -12.85 10.84 13.36
CA LEU A 17 -14.16 10.33 12.95
C LEU A 17 -14.79 9.28 13.88
N SER A 18 -14.04 8.69 14.81
CA SER A 18 -14.57 7.67 15.73
C SER A 18 -15.05 8.21 17.09
N LEU A 19 -14.75 9.45 17.44
CA LEU A 19 -15.14 10.05 18.73
C LEU A 19 -16.43 10.88 18.70
N LEU A 20 -17.02 11.15 17.53
CA LEU A 20 -18.29 11.87 17.41
C LEU A 20 -19.53 11.01 17.50
N ALA A 21 -19.40 9.68 17.37
CA ALA A 21 -20.54 8.76 17.44
C ALA A 21 -20.94 8.34 18.87
N TRP A 22 -20.12 8.57 19.88
CA TRP A 22 -20.41 8.11 21.27
C TRP A 22 -21.03 9.19 22.15
N LYS A 23 -21.09 10.46 21.75
CA LYS A 23 -21.65 11.54 22.60
C LYS A 23 -23.13 11.86 22.37
N VAL A 24 -23.83 11.13 21.50
CA VAL A 24 -25.27 11.39 21.20
C VAL A 24 -26.23 10.47 21.99
N LYS A 25 -25.75 9.49 22.75
CA LYS A 25 -26.64 8.50 23.44
C LYS A 25 -26.93 8.74 24.92
N SER A 26 -26.60 9.89 25.52
CA SER A 26 -26.82 10.13 26.93
C SER A 26 -27.62 11.37 27.32
N LEU A 27 -28.47 11.89 26.42
CA LEU A 27 -29.34 13.03 26.73
C LEU A 27 -30.79 12.76 26.26
N THR A 28 -31.50 11.87 26.94
CA THR A 28 -32.96 11.86 26.94
C THR A 28 -33.47 11.56 28.33
N ALA A 29 -33.85 12.61 29.04
CA ALA A 29 -35.00 12.66 29.91
C ALA A 29 -34.96 13.95 30.77
N SER A 30 -35.64 15.01 30.36
CA SER A 30 -36.22 15.97 31.29
C SER A 30 -37.30 16.80 30.60
N LYS A 31 -38.40 16.93 31.27
CA LYS A 31 -39.72 17.47 31.01
C LYS A 31 -39.79 18.81 30.30
N THR A 32 -40.77 18.93 29.39
CA THR A 32 -41.32 20.11 28.76
C THR A 32 -41.80 21.20 29.72
N PRO A 33 -41.67 22.48 29.39
CA PRO A 33 -42.81 23.39 29.39
C PRO A 33 -43.04 24.06 28.04
N GLN A 34 -44.31 24.20 27.68
CA GLN A 34 -44.80 24.90 26.50
C GLN A 34 -44.47 26.41 26.57
N GLY A 35 -43.92 26.93 25.47
CA GLY A 35 -43.76 28.32 25.24
C GLY A 35 -43.58 28.54 23.73
N GLN A 36 -44.61 29.09 23.06
CA GLN A 36 -44.60 29.44 21.65
C GLN A 36 -43.58 30.57 21.38
N GLY A 37 -42.61 30.30 20.57
CA GLY A 37 -41.71 31.26 19.98
C GLY A 37 -41.19 30.70 18.68
N GLN A 38 -41.75 31.10 17.53
CA GLN A 38 -41.23 30.78 16.21
C GLN A 38 -39.91 31.49 16.04
N VAL A 39 -38.80 30.73 16.12
CA VAL A 39 -37.50 31.18 15.60
C VAL A 39 -37.39 30.62 14.19
N GLN A 40 -37.56 31.51 13.20
CA GLN A 40 -37.21 31.22 11.82
C GLN A 40 -35.69 31.01 11.74
N VAL A 41 -35.24 29.75 11.62
CA VAL A 41 -33.89 29.44 11.21
C VAL A 41 -33.86 29.56 9.69
N SER A 42 -33.46 30.74 9.20
CA SER A 42 -33.24 30.96 7.78
C SER A 42 -31.98 30.25 7.33
N GLY A 43 -32.09 29.42 6.31
CA GLY A 43 -31.02 29.17 5.36
C GLY A 43 -30.08 28.02 5.66
N PHE A 44 -30.57 26.78 5.82
CA PHE A 44 -29.81 25.65 5.33
C PHE A 44 -30.04 25.53 3.82
N VAL A 45 -29.15 26.11 3.03
CA VAL A 45 -29.12 25.86 1.59
C VAL A 45 -28.62 24.45 1.41
N PRO A 46 -29.42 23.48 0.91
CA PRO A 46 -28.89 22.17 0.59
C PRO A 46 -27.91 22.37 -0.58
N VAL A 47 -26.60 22.16 -0.31
CA VAL A 47 -25.59 22.07 -1.38
C VAL A 47 -26.06 20.94 -2.28
N LYS A 48 -26.38 21.26 -3.52
CA LYS A 48 -26.95 20.34 -4.50
C LYS A 48 -25.97 19.18 -4.72
N SER A 49 -26.36 17.98 -4.31
CA SER A 49 -25.64 16.72 -4.58
C SER A 49 -25.34 16.50 -6.09
N GLN A 50 -26.09 17.13 -6.98
CA GLN A 50 -25.88 17.09 -8.43
C GLN A 50 -24.68 17.91 -8.92
N GLU A 51 -24.34 19.05 -8.30
CA GLU A 51 -23.16 19.85 -8.70
C GLU A 51 -21.86 19.14 -8.31
N VAL A 52 -21.81 18.52 -7.13
CA VAL A 52 -20.65 17.74 -6.66
C VAL A 52 -20.38 16.55 -7.58
N SER A 53 -21.41 15.90 -8.11
CA SER A 53 -21.28 14.78 -9.04
C SER A 53 -20.74 15.21 -10.40
N SER A 54 -21.19 16.33 -10.95
CA SER A 54 -20.75 16.84 -12.25
C SER A 54 -19.27 17.22 -12.26
N ASP A 55 -18.80 17.83 -11.16
CA ASP A 55 -17.41 18.25 -11.02
C ASP A 55 -16.47 17.03 -10.83
N PHE A 56 -16.89 16.03 -10.04
CA PHE A 56 -16.16 14.78 -9.90
C PHE A 56 -15.97 14.08 -11.26
N ASP A 57 -17.05 13.93 -12.05
CA ASP A 57 -17.00 13.26 -13.35
C ASP A 57 -16.14 14.04 -14.37
N ALA A 58 -16.21 15.38 -14.36
CA ALA A 58 -15.40 16.22 -15.22
C ALA A 58 -13.89 16.11 -14.87
N LEU A 59 -13.55 16.12 -13.58
CA LEU A 59 -12.18 15.96 -13.11
C LEU A 59 -11.64 14.55 -13.41
N LEU A 60 -12.43 13.51 -13.20
CA LEU A 60 -12.05 12.14 -13.54
C LEU A 60 -11.82 11.99 -15.05
N LYS A 61 -12.70 12.54 -15.88
CA LYS A 61 -12.53 12.54 -17.33
C LYS A 61 -11.24 13.24 -17.76
N SER A 62 -10.89 14.36 -17.11
CA SER A 62 -9.64 15.08 -17.35
C SER A 62 -8.42 14.24 -16.97
N ALA A 63 -8.44 13.57 -15.81
CA ALA A 63 -7.36 12.69 -15.37
C ALA A 63 -7.16 11.50 -16.35
N VAL A 64 -8.25 10.91 -16.83
CA VAL A 64 -8.23 9.84 -17.83
C VAL A 64 -7.67 10.32 -19.17
N ALA A 65 -8.00 11.54 -19.59
CA ALA A 65 -7.44 12.13 -20.80
C ALA A 65 -5.92 12.35 -20.70
N LEU A 66 -5.44 12.85 -19.56
CA LEU A 66 -3.99 12.98 -19.29
C LEU A 66 -3.28 11.61 -19.36
N GLU A 67 -3.87 10.58 -18.78
CA GLU A 67 -3.31 9.23 -18.84
C GLU A 67 -3.23 8.70 -20.27
N SER A 68 -4.26 8.90 -21.10
CA SER A 68 -4.28 8.47 -22.50
C SER A 68 -3.29 9.24 -23.38
N GLN A 69 -2.91 10.46 -22.99
CA GLN A 69 -1.86 11.26 -23.61
C GLN A 69 -0.44 10.87 -23.16
N GLY A 70 -0.30 9.91 -22.22
CA GLY A 70 0.99 9.52 -21.65
C GLY A 70 1.50 10.45 -20.55
N GLU A 71 0.74 11.46 -20.15
CA GLU A 71 1.06 12.43 -19.09
C GLU A 71 0.82 11.81 -17.70
N LEU A 72 1.47 10.67 -17.43
CA LEU A 72 1.17 9.79 -16.29
C LEU A 72 1.31 10.51 -14.94
N VAL A 73 2.31 11.38 -14.80
CA VAL A 73 2.54 12.12 -13.54
C VAL A 73 1.42 13.11 -13.29
N LYS A 74 1.01 13.86 -14.32
CA LYS A 74 -0.12 14.80 -14.21
C LYS A 74 -1.44 14.08 -13.94
N ALA A 75 -1.65 12.92 -14.57
CA ALA A 75 -2.82 12.07 -14.31
C ALA A 75 -2.83 11.58 -12.85
N ARG A 76 -1.69 11.12 -12.31
CA ARG A 76 -1.52 10.73 -10.91
C ARG A 76 -1.90 11.86 -9.96
N ASP A 77 -1.37 13.05 -10.20
CA ASP A 77 -1.59 14.21 -9.34
C ASP A 77 -3.06 14.67 -9.39
N ALA A 78 -3.71 14.60 -10.56
CA ALA A 78 -5.15 14.84 -10.71
C ALA A 78 -5.99 13.81 -9.93
N LEU A 79 -5.67 12.50 -10.04
CA LEU A 79 -6.36 11.46 -9.28
C LEU A 79 -6.17 11.62 -7.76
N ARG A 80 -4.97 12.00 -7.30
CA ARG A 80 -4.71 12.33 -5.88
C ARG A 80 -5.57 13.47 -5.39
N SER A 81 -5.73 14.53 -6.20
CA SER A 81 -6.60 15.67 -5.87
C SER A 81 -8.07 15.25 -5.77
N ILE A 82 -8.55 14.39 -6.66
CA ILE A 82 -9.90 13.83 -6.59
C ILE A 82 -10.06 13.00 -5.30
N MET A 83 -9.12 12.12 -4.97
CA MET A 83 -9.14 11.32 -3.74
C MET A 83 -9.20 12.18 -2.48
N ALA A 84 -8.46 13.29 -2.45
CA ALA A 84 -8.44 14.20 -1.31
C ALA A 84 -9.74 15.00 -1.15
N THR A 85 -10.39 15.34 -2.26
CA THR A 85 -11.57 16.25 -2.28
C THR A 85 -12.88 15.47 -2.16
N TYR A 86 -12.99 14.30 -2.76
CA TYR A 86 -14.23 13.55 -2.97
C TYR A 86 -14.29 12.21 -2.25
N VAL A 87 -13.74 12.12 -1.03
CA VAL A 87 -13.59 10.86 -0.24
C VAL A 87 -14.89 10.05 -0.07
N SER A 88 -16.05 10.69 -0.09
CA SER A 88 -17.35 10.03 0.10
C SER A 88 -18.16 9.90 -1.19
N SER A 89 -17.57 10.21 -2.34
CA SER A 89 -18.29 10.17 -3.63
C SER A 89 -18.48 8.74 -4.12
N SER A 90 -19.61 8.48 -4.77
CA SER A 90 -19.81 7.27 -5.55
C SER A 90 -18.74 7.17 -6.63
N GLY A 91 -18.08 6.00 -6.76
CA GLY A 91 -16.99 5.82 -7.73
C GLY A 91 -15.59 6.13 -7.19
N ILE A 92 -15.42 6.61 -5.94
CA ILE A 92 -14.09 6.90 -5.38
C ILE A 92 -13.19 5.63 -5.33
N GLY A 93 -13.77 4.45 -5.17
CA GLY A 93 -13.05 3.18 -5.23
C GLY A 93 -12.41 2.89 -6.59
N ASP A 94 -13.07 3.28 -7.68
CA ASP A 94 -12.52 3.14 -9.04
C ASP A 94 -11.38 4.15 -9.26
N VAL A 95 -11.50 5.37 -8.72
CA VAL A 95 -10.42 6.37 -8.73
C VAL A 95 -9.21 5.85 -7.96
N GLN A 96 -9.42 5.28 -6.78
CA GLN A 96 -8.34 4.69 -5.99
C GLN A 96 -7.62 3.58 -6.77
N LYS A 97 -8.35 2.62 -7.31
CA LYS A 97 -7.78 1.52 -8.10
C LYS A 97 -6.97 2.04 -9.29
N ARG A 98 -7.51 3.05 -10.01
CA ARG A 98 -6.79 3.67 -11.13
C ARG A 98 -5.52 4.38 -10.68
N LEU A 99 -5.56 5.08 -9.55
CA LEU A 99 -4.39 5.72 -8.94
C LEU A 99 -3.32 4.70 -8.56
N GLU A 100 -3.70 3.56 -7.96
CA GLU A 100 -2.80 2.47 -7.60
C GLU A 100 -2.13 1.84 -8.84
N ASP A 101 -2.90 1.56 -9.89
CA ASP A 101 -2.38 1.06 -11.17
C ASP A 101 -1.40 2.08 -11.79
N LEU A 102 -1.73 3.36 -11.74
CA LEU A 102 -0.89 4.42 -12.28
C LEU A 102 0.40 4.61 -11.46
N ASN A 103 0.33 4.52 -10.13
CA ASN A 103 1.51 4.53 -9.26
C ASN A 103 2.49 3.40 -9.64
N MET A 104 1.98 2.19 -9.84
CA MET A 104 2.80 1.04 -10.25
C MET A 104 3.43 1.25 -11.63
N ARG A 105 2.66 1.76 -12.60
CA ARG A 105 3.17 2.05 -13.96
C ARG A 105 4.28 3.10 -13.92
N ILE A 106 4.11 4.19 -13.17
CA ILE A 106 5.14 5.23 -13.01
C ILE A 106 6.37 4.66 -12.30
N MET A 107 6.17 3.89 -11.24
CA MET A 107 7.25 3.29 -10.45
C MET A 107 8.09 2.32 -11.28
N LEU A 108 7.46 1.55 -12.17
CA LEU A 108 8.11 0.57 -13.06
C LEU A 108 8.52 1.16 -14.42
N SER A 109 8.35 2.46 -14.66
CA SER A 109 8.72 3.13 -15.91
C SER A 109 10.09 3.79 -15.83
N ALA A 110 10.57 4.30 -16.97
CA ALA A 110 11.78 5.12 -17.05
C ALA A 110 11.55 6.60 -16.69
N ILE A 111 10.35 6.99 -16.23
CA ILE A 111 10.02 8.37 -15.84
C ILE A 111 10.87 8.77 -14.65
N ASN A 112 11.66 9.83 -14.81
CA ASN A 112 12.46 10.39 -13.72
C ASN A 112 11.60 11.33 -12.88
N LEU A 113 11.55 11.06 -11.57
CA LEU A 113 10.86 11.87 -10.57
C LEU A 113 11.91 12.39 -9.59
N PRO A 114 12.30 13.67 -9.65
CA PRO A 114 13.45 14.19 -8.88
C PRO A 114 13.38 13.94 -7.36
N THR A 115 12.20 13.82 -6.80
CA THR A 115 11.97 13.56 -5.36
C THR A 115 11.83 12.08 -5.00
N GLU A 116 11.65 11.20 -5.99
CA GLU A 116 11.35 9.79 -5.77
C GLU A 116 12.37 8.86 -6.47
N THR A 117 13.26 9.41 -7.31
CA THR A 117 14.22 8.62 -8.08
C THR A 117 15.60 9.27 -8.15
N ALA A 118 16.63 8.43 -8.27
CA ALA A 118 17.99 8.82 -8.61
C ALA A 118 18.41 8.19 -9.93
N ILE A 119 19.38 8.83 -10.61
CA ILE A 119 20.09 8.23 -11.73
C ILE A 119 21.48 7.84 -11.24
N ARG A 120 21.80 6.54 -11.29
CA ARG A 120 23.11 5.96 -10.93
C ARG A 120 23.83 5.53 -12.19
N GLU A 121 25.00 6.07 -12.43
CA GLU A 121 25.89 5.59 -13.48
C GLU A 121 26.72 4.40 -12.96
N VAL A 122 26.71 3.30 -13.71
CA VAL A 122 27.41 2.07 -13.36
C VAL A 122 28.93 2.29 -13.50
N ALA A 123 29.66 2.01 -12.43
CA ALA A 123 31.12 2.03 -12.40
C ALA A 123 31.72 0.66 -12.74
N GLU A 124 33.01 0.62 -13.00
CA GLU A 124 33.74 -0.64 -13.17
C GLU A 124 33.71 -1.46 -11.85
N GLY A 125 33.36 -2.73 -11.94
CA GLY A 125 33.20 -3.61 -10.78
C GLY A 125 31.84 -3.59 -10.10
N ASP A 126 30.90 -2.71 -10.51
CA ASP A 126 29.53 -2.69 -9.98
C ASP A 126 28.76 -3.95 -10.37
N SER A 127 27.87 -4.37 -9.46
CA SER A 127 26.81 -5.34 -9.73
C SER A 127 25.44 -4.77 -9.34
N LEU A 128 24.35 -5.32 -9.92
CA LEU A 128 23.01 -4.89 -9.54
C LEU A 128 22.72 -5.11 -8.05
N SER A 129 23.27 -6.15 -7.43
CA SER A 129 23.13 -6.39 -5.99
C SER A 129 23.82 -5.31 -5.16
N MET A 130 25.05 -4.92 -5.51
CA MET A 130 25.76 -3.84 -4.81
C MET A 130 25.02 -2.51 -4.91
N ILE A 131 24.53 -2.16 -6.11
CA ILE A 131 23.73 -0.95 -6.31
C ILE A 131 22.40 -1.04 -5.54
N ALA A 132 21.76 -2.21 -5.51
CA ALA A 132 20.53 -2.42 -4.75
C ALA A 132 20.75 -2.21 -3.24
N ASP A 133 21.85 -2.71 -2.69
CA ASP A 133 22.22 -2.52 -1.29
C ASP A 133 22.53 -1.04 -0.98
N GLU A 134 23.26 -0.34 -1.87
CA GLU A 134 23.56 1.09 -1.76
C GLU A 134 22.28 1.94 -1.62
N TYR A 135 21.24 1.61 -2.39
CA TYR A 135 19.98 2.35 -2.43
C TYR A 135 18.86 1.73 -1.58
N HIS A 136 19.16 0.71 -0.77
CA HIS A 136 18.17 0.01 0.07
C HIS A 136 16.94 -0.47 -0.72
N THR A 137 17.19 -1.06 -1.90
CA THR A 137 16.19 -1.59 -2.82
C THR A 137 16.50 -3.05 -3.19
N THR A 138 16.01 -3.55 -4.31
CA THR A 138 16.31 -4.90 -4.79
C THR A 138 16.83 -4.87 -6.24
N ALA A 139 17.70 -5.82 -6.57
CA ALA A 139 18.16 -6.01 -7.95
C ALA A 139 16.99 -6.29 -8.91
N GLY A 140 15.98 -7.06 -8.47
CA GLY A 140 14.76 -7.34 -9.25
C GLY A 140 13.98 -6.09 -9.57
N PHE A 141 13.85 -5.17 -8.62
CA PHE A 141 13.16 -3.91 -8.83
C PHE A 141 13.95 -2.98 -9.77
N ILE A 142 15.27 -2.84 -9.59
CA ILE A 142 16.13 -2.08 -10.51
C ILE A 142 15.99 -2.61 -11.94
N LYS A 143 16.01 -3.93 -12.13
CA LYS A 143 15.81 -4.54 -13.45
C LYS A 143 14.47 -4.13 -14.07
N LYS A 144 13.38 -4.27 -13.34
CA LYS A 144 12.04 -3.90 -13.84
C LYS A 144 11.94 -2.44 -14.23
N GLN A 145 12.49 -1.53 -13.40
CA GLN A 145 12.48 -0.09 -13.64
C GLN A 145 13.23 0.32 -14.90
N ASN A 146 14.26 -0.44 -15.25
CA ASN A 146 15.15 -0.13 -16.37
C ASN A 146 14.96 -1.05 -17.59
N GLY A 147 13.95 -1.92 -17.57
CA GLY A 147 13.67 -2.85 -18.66
C GLY A 147 14.81 -3.84 -18.93
N LEU A 148 15.59 -4.21 -17.90
CA LEU A 148 16.71 -5.12 -18.06
C LEU A 148 16.22 -6.57 -18.07
N SER A 149 16.65 -7.34 -19.08
CA SER A 149 16.32 -8.75 -19.23
C SER A 149 17.22 -9.68 -18.39
N SER A 150 18.37 -9.19 -17.91
CA SER A 150 19.35 -9.95 -17.13
C SER A 150 20.00 -9.07 -16.05
N ASP A 151 20.84 -9.69 -15.21
CA ASP A 151 21.62 -8.98 -14.18
C ASP A 151 22.89 -8.32 -14.73
N VAL A 152 23.17 -8.47 -16.04
CA VAL A 152 24.36 -7.92 -16.67
C VAL A 152 24.19 -6.42 -16.89
N ILE A 153 25.07 -5.65 -16.28
CA ILE A 153 25.21 -4.19 -16.44
C ILE A 153 26.60 -3.84 -16.95
N ARG A 154 26.78 -2.65 -17.50
CA ARG A 154 28.05 -2.21 -18.10
C ARG A 154 28.49 -0.87 -17.52
N PRO A 155 29.79 -0.62 -17.34
CA PRO A 155 30.31 0.70 -16.98
C PRO A 155 29.78 1.78 -17.93
N GLY A 156 29.40 2.93 -17.36
CA GLY A 156 28.76 4.04 -18.08
C GLY A 156 27.25 3.88 -18.31
N GLN A 157 26.66 2.71 -18.05
CA GLN A 157 25.22 2.52 -18.13
C GLN A 157 24.52 3.34 -17.06
N ARG A 158 23.46 4.07 -17.42
CA ARG A 158 22.68 4.87 -16.47
C ARG A 158 21.44 4.09 -16.05
N LEU A 159 21.32 3.87 -14.75
CA LEU A 159 20.21 3.17 -14.12
C LEU A 159 19.34 4.17 -13.36
N ARG A 160 18.03 4.10 -13.58
CA ARG A 160 17.05 4.78 -12.75
C ARG A 160 16.80 3.92 -11.51
N ILE A 161 16.91 4.52 -10.34
CA ILE A 161 16.71 3.85 -9.05
C ILE A 161 15.58 4.56 -8.30
N TRP A 162 14.61 3.82 -7.82
CA TRP A 162 13.61 4.33 -6.89
C TRP A 162 14.24 4.52 -5.50
N THR A 163 14.10 5.69 -4.91
CA THR A 163 14.71 6.05 -3.63
C THR A 163 13.70 6.18 -2.48
N GLY A 164 12.41 6.03 -2.78
CA GLY A 164 11.37 6.07 -1.75
C GLY A 164 11.45 4.86 -0.81
N LYS A 165 11.37 5.13 0.50
CA LYS A 165 11.37 4.07 1.53
C LYS A 165 10.05 3.32 1.51
N PHE A 166 10.10 2.00 1.30
CA PHE A 166 8.93 1.13 1.35
C PHE A 166 8.55 0.74 2.77
N SER A 167 7.25 0.57 2.98
CA SER A 167 6.66 -0.07 4.16
C SER A 167 5.37 -0.79 3.77
N VAL A 168 4.95 -1.72 4.62
CA VAL A 168 3.75 -2.52 4.44
C VAL A 168 2.83 -2.32 5.64
N LEU A 169 1.55 -2.08 5.39
CA LEU A 169 0.48 -2.11 6.39
C LEU A 169 -0.45 -3.28 6.08
N ILE A 170 -0.72 -4.13 7.05
CA ILE A 170 -1.67 -5.24 6.96
C ILE A 170 -2.80 -4.98 7.94
N ASP A 171 -4.02 -4.94 7.43
CA ASP A 171 -5.24 -4.84 8.22
C ASP A 171 -5.97 -6.20 8.18
N LYS A 172 -5.99 -6.88 9.33
CA LYS A 172 -6.60 -8.21 9.46
C LYS A 172 -8.12 -8.15 9.37
N SER A 173 -8.74 -7.07 9.89
CA SER A 173 -10.18 -6.88 9.86
C SER A 173 -10.71 -6.73 8.43
N GLN A 174 -9.91 -6.12 7.55
CA GLN A 174 -10.23 -5.91 6.15
C GLN A 174 -9.66 -7.00 5.22
N ASN A 175 -8.82 -7.90 5.73
CA ASN A 175 -8.03 -8.82 4.91
C ASN A 175 -7.31 -8.10 3.77
N SER A 176 -6.64 -7.01 4.10
CA SER A 176 -5.94 -6.15 3.15
C SER A 176 -4.47 -5.96 3.50
N LEU A 177 -3.65 -5.78 2.49
CA LEU A 177 -2.24 -5.40 2.59
C LEU A 177 -2.03 -4.16 1.74
N VAL A 178 -1.43 -3.12 2.30
CA VAL A 178 -1.14 -1.86 1.62
C VAL A 178 0.36 -1.67 1.51
N LEU A 179 0.86 -1.60 0.28
CA LEU A 179 2.22 -1.18 -0.03
C LEU A 179 2.28 0.35 0.01
N LYS A 180 3.24 0.87 0.76
CA LYS A 180 3.50 2.31 0.86
C LYS A 180 4.92 2.64 0.41
N SER A 181 5.10 3.85 -0.12
CA SER A 181 6.41 4.46 -0.37
C SER A 181 6.42 5.87 0.22
N ASN A 182 7.39 6.18 1.08
CA ASN A 182 7.47 7.45 1.82
C ASN A 182 6.17 7.79 2.60
N GLY A 183 5.44 6.77 3.06
CA GLY A 183 4.17 6.91 3.77
C GLY A 183 2.93 6.99 2.87
N GLU A 184 3.10 7.30 1.57
CA GLU A 184 2.01 7.37 0.60
C GLU A 184 1.61 5.97 0.09
N ILE A 185 0.31 5.77 -0.15
CA ILE A 185 -0.21 4.51 -0.70
C ILE A 185 0.24 4.35 -2.15
N VAL A 186 0.90 3.22 -2.41
CA VAL A 186 1.27 2.80 -3.76
C VAL A 186 0.21 1.88 -4.33
N LYS A 187 -0.10 0.79 -3.61
CA LYS A 187 -1.06 -0.23 -4.05
C LYS A 187 -1.61 -1.02 -2.87
N SER A 188 -2.87 -1.41 -2.99
CA SER A 188 -3.57 -2.27 -2.04
C SER A 188 -3.81 -3.66 -2.64
N TYR A 189 -3.72 -4.67 -1.79
CA TYR A 189 -3.92 -6.08 -2.17
C TYR A 189 -4.92 -6.73 -1.23
N ARG A 190 -5.72 -7.62 -1.75
CA ARG A 190 -6.55 -8.49 -0.94
C ARG A 190 -5.74 -9.70 -0.49
N VAL A 191 -5.74 -9.99 0.81
CA VAL A 191 -4.93 -11.06 1.40
C VAL A 191 -5.78 -11.97 2.26
N SER A 192 -5.22 -13.13 2.66
CA SER A 192 -5.80 -13.95 3.72
C SER A 192 -4.92 -13.90 4.95
N THR A 193 -5.55 -13.97 6.11
CA THR A 193 -4.91 -13.90 7.42
C THR A 193 -5.25 -15.13 8.28
N GLY A 194 -4.75 -15.17 9.50
CA GLY A 194 -4.91 -16.31 10.40
C GLY A 194 -6.35 -16.55 10.80
N LYS A 195 -6.77 -17.83 10.76
CA LYS A 195 -8.06 -18.29 11.30
C LYS A 195 -8.21 -17.87 12.76
N SER A 196 -9.40 -17.48 13.16
CA SER A 196 -9.67 -16.98 14.52
C SER A 196 -8.75 -15.83 14.93
N ASN A 197 -8.35 -15.00 13.97
CA ASN A 197 -7.60 -13.77 14.19
C ASN A 197 -6.18 -13.95 14.76
N ILE A 198 -5.55 -15.13 14.58
CA ILE A 198 -4.24 -15.47 15.18
C ILE A 198 -3.04 -14.82 14.51
N THR A 199 -3.18 -14.13 13.36
CA THR A 199 -2.06 -13.32 12.81
C THR A 199 -1.66 -12.27 13.85
N PRO A 200 -0.36 -12.20 14.25
CA PRO A 200 0.08 -11.30 15.31
C PRO A 200 -0.07 -9.84 14.91
N VAL A 201 -0.54 -9.01 15.83
CA VAL A 201 -0.56 -7.53 15.70
C VAL A 201 0.77 -6.97 16.19
N GLY A 202 1.27 -5.94 15.53
CA GLY A 202 2.50 -5.26 15.93
C GLY A 202 3.33 -4.76 14.75
N ASN A 203 4.58 -4.41 15.06
CA ASN A 203 5.55 -3.94 14.09
C ASN A 203 6.63 -4.99 13.88
N PHE A 204 6.82 -5.39 12.64
CA PHE A 204 7.74 -6.42 12.19
C PHE A 204 8.66 -5.87 11.10
N LYS A 205 9.63 -6.69 10.69
CA LYS A 205 10.50 -6.42 9.54
C LYS A 205 10.62 -7.68 8.69
N ILE A 206 10.74 -7.51 7.40
CA ILE A 206 11.13 -8.60 6.49
C ILE A 206 12.60 -8.91 6.76
N VAL A 207 12.92 -10.15 7.16
CA VAL A 207 14.29 -10.57 7.48
C VAL A 207 14.86 -11.58 6.50
N ASN A 208 14.01 -12.29 5.77
CA ASN A 208 14.44 -13.20 4.71
C ASN A 208 13.44 -13.22 3.55
N LYS A 209 13.94 -13.65 2.38
CA LYS A 209 13.15 -13.72 1.14
C LYS A 209 13.55 -15.00 0.41
N LEU A 210 12.56 -15.82 0.03
CA LEU A 210 12.81 -17.09 -0.66
C LEU A 210 11.97 -17.17 -1.94
N VAL A 211 12.60 -17.70 -2.99
CA VAL A 211 11.93 -18.10 -4.24
C VAL A 211 11.63 -19.58 -4.14
N LYS A 212 10.41 -20.00 -4.47
CA LYS A 212 9.95 -21.39 -4.36
C LYS A 212 10.34 -21.98 -3.00
N PRO A 213 9.78 -21.46 -1.89
CA PRO A 213 10.17 -21.91 -0.54
C PRO A 213 9.78 -23.37 -0.31
N ALA A 214 10.66 -24.15 0.32
CA ALA A 214 10.23 -25.38 0.97
C ALA A 214 9.41 -25.02 2.23
N TRP A 215 8.39 -25.82 2.53
CA TRP A 215 7.54 -25.61 3.70
C TRP A 215 7.87 -26.60 4.81
N THR A 216 8.26 -26.10 5.98
CA THR A 216 8.44 -26.95 7.16
C THR A 216 7.14 -26.97 7.94
N HIS A 217 6.52 -28.12 8.04
CA HIS A 217 5.25 -28.34 8.75
C HIS A 217 5.32 -29.65 9.55
N ASP A 218 4.99 -29.59 10.83
CA ASP A 218 5.03 -30.72 11.76
C ASP A 218 6.34 -31.54 11.72
N GLY A 219 7.47 -30.82 11.66
CA GLY A 219 8.81 -31.44 11.60
C GLY A 219 9.18 -32.04 10.24
N ARG A 220 8.30 -32.00 9.24
CA ARG A 220 8.58 -32.46 7.87
C ARG A 220 8.93 -31.29 6.97
N VAL A 221 9.88 -31.49 6.08
CA VAL A 221 10.19 -30.53 5.01
C VAL A 221 9.43 -30.93 3.75
N ILE A 222 8.51 -30.11 3.32
CA ILE A 222 7.70 -30.29 2.12
C ILE A 222 8.35 -29.47 1.00
N PRO A 223 8.84 -30.11 -0.08
CA PRO A 223 9.56 -29.42 -1.14
C PRO A 223 8.63 -28.47 -1.95
N PRO A 224 9.21 -27.50 -2.69
CA PRO A 224 8.44 -26.49 -3.43
C PRO A 224 7.47 -27.06 -4.45
N GLU A 225 7.83 -28.18 -5.09
CA GLU A 225 7.04 -28.82 -6.17
C GLU A 225 5.94 -29.74 -5.63
N SER A 226 5.92 -29.98 -4.31
CA SER A 226 4.90 -30.84 -3.70
C SER A 226 3.52 -30.17 -3.77
N PRO A 227 2.47 -30.90 -4.12
CA PRO A 227 1.09 -30.41 -4.05
C PRO A 227 0.65 -30.08 -2.61
N GLU A 228 1.35 -30.62 -1.60
CA GLU A 228 1.12 -30.32 -0.19
C GLU A 228 1.70 -28.95 0.22
N ASN A 229 2.60 -28.37 -0.60
CA ASN A 229 3.22 -27.09 -0.28
C ASN A 229 2.29 -25.91 -0.58
N ILE A 230 1.78 -25.29 0.46
CA ILE A 230 0.80 -24.21 0.37
C ILE A 230 1.42 -22.82 0.24
N LEU A 231 2.76 -22.67 0.31
CA LEU A 231 3.45 -21.39 0.36
C LEU A 231 3.52 -20.67 -1.01
N GLY A 232 3.21 -21.36 -2.09
CA GLY A 232 3.25 -20.78 -3.43
C GLY A 232 4.68 -20.42 -3.88
N THR A 233 4.79 -19.34 -4.65
CA THR A 233 6.01 -19.04 -5.40
C THR A 233 7.05 -18.22 -4.65
N ARG A 234 6.66 -17.49 -3.60
CA ARG A 234 7.54 -16.59 -2.82
C ARG A 234 7.21 -16.61 -1.34
N TRP A 235 8.24 -16.29 -0.55
CA TRP A 235 8.17 -16.07 0.87
C TRP A 235 8.92 -14.80 1.26
N LEU A 236 8.30 -13.95 2.10
CA LEU A 236 8.90 -12.80 2.77
C LEU A 236 8.69 -13.01 4.28
N GLY A 237 9.72 -13.53 4.95
CA GLY A 237 9.65 -13.90 6.38
C GLY A 237 9.82 -12.70 7.29
N PHE A 238 9.05 -12.69 8.38
CA PHE A 238 9.15 -11.67 9.42
C PHE A 238 10.23 -11.99 10.44
N ASN A 239 10.61 -10.99 11.25
CA ASN A 239 11.50 -11.15 12.41
C ASN A 239 10.82 -11.88 13.60
N ILE A 240 9.75 -12.61 13.35
CA ILE A 240 9.11 -13.58 14.24
C ILE A 240 9.07 -14.93 13.54
N PRO A 241 9.64 -16.00 14.15
CA PRO A 241 9.74 -17.31 13.52
C PRO A 241 8.39 -17.87 13.08
N GLY A 242 8.34 -18.42 11.86
CA GLY A 242 7.16 -19.07 11.31
C GLY A 242 6.11 -18.13 10.71
N TYR A 243 6.30 -16.81 10.75
CA TYR A 243 5.38 -15.84 10.19
C TYR A 243 5.98 -15.08 9.00
N GLY A 244 5.16 -14.76 8.03
CA GLY A 244 5.57 -14.01 6.85
C GLY A 244 4.42 -13.80 5.87
N ILE A 245 4.76 -13.21 4.73
CA ILE A 245 3.89 -13.07 3.56
C ILE A 245 4.30 -14.13 2.54
N HIS A 246 3.34 -14.85 1.97
CA HIS A 246 3.62 -15.91 0.99
C HIS A 246 2.54 -16.00 -0.09
N GLY A 247 2.86 -16.71 -1.17
CA GLY A 247 1.92 -17.03 -2.23
C GLY A 247 0.88 -18.07 -1.85
N THR A 248 0.27 -18.72 -2.83
CA THR A 248 -0.75 -19.75 -2.56
C THR A 248 -0.90 -20.74 -3.71
N THR A 249 -1.31 -21.95 -3.37
CA THR A 249 -1.88 -22.94 -4.28
C THR A 249 -3.42 -22.92 -4.26
N GLU A 250 -4.03 -22.11 -3.38
CA GLU A 250 -5.47 -22.00 -3.14
C GLU A 250 -5.97 -20.56 -3.35
N PRO A 251 -6.00 -20.04 -4.60
CA PRO A 251 -6.36 -18.64 -4.87
C PRO A 251 -7.79 -18.28 -4.44
N GLY A 252 -8.71 -19.22 -4.39
CA GLY A 252 -10.09 -19.01 -3.92
C GLY A 252 -10.22 -18.71 -2.43
N SER A 253 -9.13 -18.89 -1.64
CA SER A 253 -9.12 -18.57 -0.22
C SER A 253 -8.80 -17.09 0.08
N ILE A 254 -8.37 -16.32 -0.91
CA ILE A 254 -7.98 -14.91 -0.72
C ILE A 254 -9.15 -14.07 -0.23
N GLY A 255 -8.88 -13.24 0.79
CA GLY A 255 -9.87 -12.40 1.47
C GLY A 255 -10.54 -13.07 2.67
N GLN A 256 -10.04 -14.22 3.14
CA GLN A 256 -10.59 -14.96 4.26
C GLN A 256 -9.58 -15.12 5.40
N GLN A 257 -10.05 -15.33 6.62
CA GLN A 257 -9.22 -15.68 7.77
C GLN A 257 -9.10 -17.21 7.87
N VAL A 258 -8.13 -17.79 7.17
CA VAL A 258 -8.03 -19.26 7.00
C VAL A 258 -6.62 -19.82 7.19
N THR A 259 -5.60 -18.97 7.34
CA THR A 259 -4.21 -19.44 7.48
C THR A 259 -3.88 -19.82 8.93
N ALA A 260 -2.72 -20.44 9.12
CA ALA A 260 -2.16 -20.71 10.45
C ALA A 260 -1.47 -19.49 11.09
N GLY A 261 -1.73 -18.26 10.57
CA GLY A 261 -1.21 -17.01 11.09
C GLY A 261 -0.39 -16.19 10.09
N CYS A 262 0.09 -16.78 9.00
CA CYS A 262 0.76 -16.07 7.93
C CYS A 262 -0.21 -15.22 7.10
N VAL A 263 0.34 -14.30 6.31
CA VAL A 263 -0.39 -13.50 5.34
C VAL A 263 -0.25 -14.12 3.95
N ARG A 264 -1.37 -14.57 3.39
CA ARG A 264 -1.42 -15.28 2.10
C ARG A 264 -1.86 -14.33 1.01
N MET A 265 -1.17 -14.34 -0.13
CA MET A 265 -1.44 -13.54 -1.31
C MET A 265 -1.56 -14.38 -2.57
N LEU A 266 -2.09 -13.83 -3.66
CA LEU A 266 -1.94 -14.42 -4.98
C LEU A 266 -0.46 -14.51 -5.38
N ASN A 267 -0.08 -15.53 -6.15
CA ASN A 267 1.33 -15.74 -6.53
C ASN A 267 1.92 -14.55 -7.32
N ASN A 268 1.19 -14.02 -8.29
CA ASN A 268 1.62 -12.85 -9.06
C ASN A 268 1.80 -11.59 -8.19
N GLU A 269 0.97 -11.42 -7.15
CA GLU A 269 1.05 -10.27 -6.24
C GLU A 269 2.22 -10.39 -5.26
N VAL A 270 2.46 -11.57 -4.69
CA VAL A 270 3.62 -11.76 -3.82
C VAL A 270 4.94 -11.71 -4.60
N GLU A 271 4.95 -12.10 -5.87
CA GLU A 271 6.11 -11.92 -6.77
C GLU A 271 6.39 -10.45 -7.03
N GLU A 272 5.36 -9.64 -7.23
CA GLU A 272 5.48 -8.18 -7.36
C GLU A 272 6.09 -7.57 -6.08
N LEU A 273 5.55 -7.90 -4.90
CA LEU A 273 6.11 -7.44 -3.62
C LEU A 273 7.53 -7.95 -3.38
N TYR A 274 7.80 -9.20 -3.72
CA TYR A 274 9.13 -9.79 -3.59
C TYR A 274 10.18 -9.00 -4.39
N ASP A 275 9.85 -8.58 -5.59
CA ASP A 275 10.77 -7.79 -6.40
C ASP A 275 10.95 -6.36 -5.88
N ILE A 276 9.92 -5.75 -5.29
CA ILE A 276 9.95 -4.36 -4.81
C ILE A 276 10.60 -4.25 -3.43
N LEU A 277 10.23 -5.13 -2.48
CA LEU A 277 10.55 -4.96 -1.07
C LEU A 277 11.94 -5.51 -0.71
N PRO A 278 12.88 -4.69 -0.22
CA PRO A 278 14.15 -5.18 0.32
C PRO A 278 13.98 -5.82 1.70
N VAL A 279 15.01 -6.56 2.14
CA VAL A 279 15.16 -6.96 3.56
C VAL A 279 15.17 -5.70 4.41
N ASN A 280 14.73 -5.81 5.67
CA ASN A 280 14.52 -4.74 6.63
C ASN A 280 13.33 -3.81 6.33
N THR A 281 12.51 -4.08 5.30
CA THR A 281 11.22 -3.37 5.11
C THR A 281 10.35 -3.52 6.35
N GLU A 282 9.82 -2.40 6.82
CA GLU A 282 8.90 -2.34 7.96
C GLU A 282 7.52 -2.88 7.57
N VAL A 283 6.96 -3.74 8.44
CA VAL A 283 5.62 -4.33 8.29
C VAL A 283 4.84 -4.05 9.56
N THR A 284 3.77 -3.29 9.45
CA THR A 284 2.83 -3.04 10.55
C THR A 284 1.58 -3.88 10.32
N ILE A 285 1.17 -4.65 11.33
CA ILE A 285 -0.06 -5.44 11.31
C ILE A 285 -1.00 -4.88 12.36
N ILE A 286 -2.21 -4.53 11.94
CA ILE A 286 -3.30 -4.01 12.78
C ILE A 286 -4.52 -4.93 12.72
N ASP A 287 -5.44 -4.71 13.68
CA ASP A 287 -6.71 -5.44 13.77
C ASP A 287 -7.85 -4.63 13.23
#